data_54e045bd41f78a28b97c2b05bd75b60f
#
_entry.id   54e045bd41f78a28b97c2b05bd75b60f
#
_cell.length_a   1.000
_cell.length_b   1.000
_cell.length_c   1.000
_cell.angle_alpha   90.00
_cell.angle_beta   90.00
_cell.angle_gamma   90.00
#
_symmetry.space_group_name_H-M   'P 1'
#
loop_
_entity.id
_entity.type
_entity.pdbx_description
1 polymer ?
#
loop_
_entity_poly.entity_id
_entity_poly.type
_entity_poly.pdbx_seq_one_letter_code
_entity_poly.pdbx_strand_id
1 'polypeptide(L)'
;MYKRQAILCAALLALLVPAPLFAWTPGTHVFLGDALLRNLATLPIQIAELLTAFPNDFLYGSIAADTSIAKKYAEVGRHCHSWRIGMEIHDEAREPALRAFALGYLSHLAADVVAHNFYVPRQLAVTSSTKALGHSYWESRIDTHIGDIWPRRARELLVLDHGSADQHLDRILSPTLFGTATNRRIFRGMVYVTDTDSWQRIFQLVSENSRWDLSDADVSRYLVRSYDYVVDVLTRWDQSEPFDYDPSGDGPLREAKKVRRLARRQGGDVRAALKADRLFGLPASPLRHSVDLPEPLFQPTRSAKS
;
A
#
# COMPACT_ATOMS: atom_id res chain seq x y z
N MET A 1 -0.69 -17.22 -31.11
CA MET A 1 0.15 -16.06 -31.50
C MET A 1 -0.33 -14.78 -30.82
N TYR A 2 -1.60 -14.42 -30.89
CA TYR A 2 -2.16 -13.20 -30.26
C TYR A 2 -1.97 -13.09 -28.73
N LYS A 3 -2.09 -14.18 -27.95
CA LYS A 3 -1.90 -14.14 -26.50
C LYS A 3 -0.47 -13.74 -26.09
N ARG A 4 0.56 -14.18 -26.80
CA ARG A 4 1.95 -13.77 -26.54
C ARG A 4 2.23 -12.33 -26.91
N GLN A 5 1.62 -11.81 -27.97
CA GLN A 5 1.73 -10.40 -28.35
C GLN A 5 1.00 -9.50 -27.38
N ALA A 6 -0.19 -9.88 -26.89
CA ALA A 6 -0.92 -9.14 -25.87
C ALA A 6 -0.14 -9.06 -24.55
N ILE A 7 0.50 -10.16 -24.13
CA ILE A 7 1.37 -10.20 -22.95
C ILE A 7 2.62 -9.30 -23.15
N LEU A 8 3.20 -9.30 -24.35
CA LEU A 8 4.34 -8.43 -24.66
C LEU A 8 3.95 -6.95 -24.70
N CYS A 9 2.81 -6.61 -25.27
CA CYS A 9 2.27 -5.24 -25.27
C CYS A 9 1.90 -4.77 -23.86
N ALA A 10 1.31 -5.65 -23.02
CA ALA A 10 1.01 -5.36 -21.64
C ALA A 10 2.29 -5.15 -20.82
N ALA A 11 3.32 -5.97 -21.03
CA ALA A 11 4.63 -5.80 -20.40
C ALA A 11 5.35 -4.51 -20.86
N LEU A 12 5.21 -4.13 -22.13
CA LEU A 12 5.74 -2.87 -22.66
C LEU A 12 4.99 -1.65 -22.14
N LEU A 13 3.66 -1.71 -22.03
CA LEU A 13 2.85 -0.66 -21.39
C LEU A 13 3.17 -0.52 -19.90
N ALA A 14 3.35 -1.62 -19.18
CA ALA A 14 3.80 -1.61 -17.79
C ALA A 14 5.23 -1.04 -17.60
N LEU A 15 6.06 -1.09 -18.65
CA LEU A 15 7.39 -0.47 -18.67
C LEU A 15 7.36 1.04 -18.96
N LEU A 16 6.31 1.52 -19.61
CA LEU A 16 6.13 2.94 -19.96
C LEU A 16 5.42 3.75 -18.87
N VAL A 17 4.69 3.07 -17.99
CA VAL A 17 4.17 3.70 -16.77
C VAL A 17 5.29 3.64 -15.74
N PRO A 18 5.85 4.77 -15.28
CA PRO A 18 6.76 4.75 -14.16
C PRO A 18 6.00 4.16 -12.98
N ALA A 19 6.27 2.87 -12.69
CA ALA A 19 5.65 2.20 -11.57
C ALA A 19 6.12 2.92 -10.30
N PRO A 20 5.26 3.66 -9.61
CA PRO A 20 5.59 4.19 -8.31
C PRO A 20 5.81 2.99 -7.39
N LEU A 21 6.74 3.12 -6.49
CA LEU A 21 6.93 2.18 -5.40
C LEU A 21 5.89 2.54 -4.34
N PHE A 22 4.66 2.08 -4.51
CA PHE A 22 3.64 2.09 -3.44
C PHE A 22 3.89 0.89 -2.54
N ALA A 23 3.45 0.93 -1.30
CA ALA A 23 3.44 -0.24 -0.40
C ALA A 23 2.16 -1.04 -0.56
N TRP A 24 1.06 -0.45 -0.16
CA TRP A 24 -0.26 -0.82 -0.62
C TRP A 24 -0.69 0.12 -1.74
N THR A 25 -1.55 -0.34 -2.63
CA THR A 25 -2.11 0.56 -3.63
C THR A 25 -3.06 1.57 -2.97
N PRO A 26 -3.36 2.71 -3.62
CA PRO A 26 -4.37 3.63 -3.13
C PRO A 26 -5.73 2.96 -2.88
N GLY A 27 -6.10 1.96 -3.69
CA GLY A 27 -7.32 1.16 -3.48
C GLY A 27 -7.28 0.42 -2.14
N THR A 28 -6.19 -0.25 -1.82
CA THR A 28 -6.02 -0.97 -0.54
C THR A 28 -6.05 -0.01 0.65
N HIS A 29 -5.41 1.15 0.58
CA HIS A 29 -5.47 2.15 1.65
C HIS A 29 -6.89 2.69 1.87
N VAL A 30 -7.63 2.97 0.80
CA VAL A 30 -9.03 3.39 0.92
C VAL A 30 -9.90 2.27 1.49
N PHE A 31 -9.66 1.00 1.11
CA PHE A 31 -10.33 -0.15 1.71
C PHE A 31 -10.13 -0.22 3.23
N LEU A 32 -8.89 -0.11 3.71
CA LEU A 32 -8.58 -0.12 5.14
C LEU A 32 -9.17 1.07 5.87
N GLY A 33 -9.11 2.27 5.27
CA GLY A 33 -9.70 3.49 5.81
C GLY A 33 -11.22 3.42 5.91
N ASP A 34 -11.89 2.89 4.88
CA ASP A 34 -13.34 2.68 4.88
C ASP A 34 -13.77 1.63 5.91
N ALA A 35 -13.01 0.54 6.04
CA ALA A 35 -13.25 -0.46 7.08
C ALA A 35 -13.16 0.15 8.49
N LEU A 36 -12.21 1.07 8.72
CA LEU A 36 -12.11 1.80 9.99
C LEU A 36 -13.31 2.73 10.20
N LEU A 37 -13.71 3.49 9.18
CA LEU A 37 -14.87 4.40 9.27
C LEU A 37 -16.18 3.65 9.56
N ARG A 38 -16.29 2.40 9.17
CA ARG A 38 -17.44 1.53 9.53
C ARG A 38 -17.36 0.97 10.94
N ASN A 39 -16.20 1.04 11.59
CA ASN A 39 -15.97 0.43 12.90
C ASN A 39 -15.29 1.42 13.88
N LEU A 40 -15.78 2.64 13.94
CA LEU A 40 -15.23 3.72 14.76
C LEU A 40 -15.27 3.45 16.28
N ALA A 41 -16.09 2.48 16.72
CA ALA A 41 -16.15 2.06 18.14
C ALA A 41 -14.82 1.48 18.66
N THR A 42 -13.89 1.13 17.78
CA THR A 42 -12.53 0.67 18.15
C THR A 42 -11.60 1.82 18.53
N LEU A 43 -11.99 3.07 18.29
CA LEU A 43 -11.17 4.26 18.50
C LEU A 43 -11.61 5.06 19.74
N PRO A 44 -10.74 5.90 20.32
CA PRO A 44 -11.14 6.92 21.28
C PRO A 44 -12.26 7.80 20.74
N ILE A 45 -13.22 8.17 21.58
CA ILE A 45 -14.43 8.88 21.15
C ILE A 45 -14.13 10.18 20.39
N GLN A 46 -13.11 10.94 20.79
CA GLN A 46 -12.74 12.20 20.14
C GLN A 46 -12.25 11.97 18.71
N ILE A 47 -11.53 10.87 18.47
CA ILE A 47 -11.08 10.48 17.12
C ILE A 47 -12.28 9.99 16.31
N ALA A 48 -13.14 9.15 16.88
CA ALA A 48 -14.34 8.65 16.23
C ALA A 48 -15.27 9.79 15.77
N GLU A 49 -15.53 10.77 16.62
CA GLU A 49 -16.32 11.96 16.28
C GLU A 49 -15.68 12.78 15.17
N LEU A 50 -14.37 12.99 15.22
CA LEU A 50 -13.63 13.71 14.19
C LEU A 50 -13.71 13.01 12.84
N LEU A 51 -13.49 11.71 12.79
CA LEU A 51 -13.54 10.94 11.55
C LEU A 51 -14.96 10.82 10.99
N THR A 52 -15.98 10.81 11.87
CA THR A 52 -17.38 10.89 11.47
C THR A 52 -17.69 12.23 10.79
N ALA A 53 -17.14 13.33 11.28
CA ALA A 53 -17.36 14.66 10.72
C ALA A 53 -16.57 14.91 9.42
N PHE A 54 -15.39 14.32 9.26
CA PHE A 54 -14.46 14.57 8.14
C PHE A 54 -13.95 13.27 7.48
N PRO A 55 -14.85 12.38 7.02
CA PRO A 55 -14.45 11.06 6.51
C PRO A 55 -13.63 11.13 5.21
N ASN A 56 -13.94 12.07 4.32
CA ASN A 56 -13.21 12.22 3.05
C ASN A 56 -11.81 12.79 3.26
N ASP A 57 -11.61 13.67 4.23
CA ASP A 57 -10.28 14.18 4.59
C ASP A 57 -9.40 13.07 5.15
N PHE A 58 -9.95 12.24 6.03
CA PHE A 58 -9.27 11.05 6.54
C PHE A 58 -8.88 10.09 5.41
N LEU A 59 -9.82 9.75 4.52
CA LEU A 59 -9.54 8.86 3.39
C LEU A 59 -8.50 9.47 2.43
N TYR A 60 -8.56 10.78 2.18
CA TYR A 60 -7.53 11.45 1.38
C TYR A 60 -6.16 11.38 2.05
N GLY A 61 -6.09 11.60 3.36
CA GLY A 61 -4.88 11.42 4.16
C GLY A 61 -4.29 10.02 3.98
N SER A 62 -5.14 8.98 3.97
CA SER A 62 -4.72 7.59 3.84
C SER A 62 -4.05 7.24 2.50
N ILE A 63 -4.10 8.11 1.49
CA ILE A 63 -3.40 7.92 0.21
C ILE A 63 -2.39 9.05 -0.09
N ALA A 64 -2.33 10.07 0.74
CA ALA A 64 -1.60 11.30 0.45
C ALA A 64 -0.07 11.14 0.51
N ALA A 65 0.46 10.22 1.30
CA ALA A 65 1.91 9.96 1.36
C ALA A 65 2.48 9.48 0.02
N ASP A 66 1.65 8.84 -0.80
CA ASP A 66 2.02 8.34 -2.12
C ASP A 66 2.01 9.41 -3.21
N THR A 67 1.50 10.59 -2.91
CA THR A 67 1.57 11.72 -3.85
C THR A 67 3.00 12.19 -4.12
N SER A 68 3.97 11.86 -3.26
CA SER A 68 5.39 12.18 -3.46
C SER A 68 6.09 11.13 -4.32
N ILE A 69 6.31 11.44 -5.58
CA ILE A 69 6.99 10.57 -6.55
C ILE A 69 8.50 10.75 -6.46
N ALA A 70 9.25 9.68 -6.80
CA ALA A 70 10.72 9.68 -6.76
C ALA A 70 11.30 9.99 -5.35
N LYS A 71 10.71 9.39 -4.34
CA LYS A 71 10.96 9.57 -2.89
C LYS A 71 12.46 9.55 -2.50
N LYS A 72 13.29 8.78 -3.21
CA LYS A 72 14.74 8.67 -2.98
C LYS A 72 15.52 9.99 -3.19
N TYR A 73 14.89 10.97 -3.82
CA TYR A 73 15.49 12.30 -4.05
C TYR A 73 14.96 13.35 -3.07
N ALA A 74 14.12 12.96 -2.11
CA ALA A 74 13.73 13.84 -1.03
C ALA A 74 14.96 14.22 -0.19
N GLU A 75 14.93 15.38 0.44
CA GLU A 75 15.94 15.82 1.39
C GLU A 75 16.09 14.78 2.52
N VAL A 76 17.32 14.63 3.00
CA VAL A 76 17.63 13.68 4.09
C VAL A 76 16.77 13.98 5.32
N GLY A 77 16.05 12.97 5.82
CA GLY A 77 15.14 13.10 6.95
C GLY A 77 13.77 13.72 6.61
N ARG A 78 13.49 14.06 5.35
CA ARG A 78 12.20 14.63 4.87
C ARG A 78 11.44 13.66 3.96
N HIS A 79 11.67 12.36 4.12
CA HIS A 79 11.00 11.33 3.35
C HIS A 79 9.52 11.23 3.75
N CYS A 80 8.61 11.26 2.77
CA CYS A 80 7.16 11.24 3.01
C CYS A 80 6.70 9.99 3.79
N HIS A 81 7.35 8.83 3.65
CA HIS A 81 7.10 7.61 4.44
C HIS A 81 8.00 7.58 5.68
N SER A 82 7.86 8.54 6.56
CA SER A 82 8.60 8.65 7.82
C SER A 82 7.64 9.02 8.94
N TRP A 83 7.73 8.33 10.08
CA TRP A 83 6.95 8.67 11.27
C TRP A 83 7.15 10.13 11.69
N ARG A 84 8.39 10.62 11.63
CA ARG A 84 8.69 12.02 11.94
C ARG A 84 7.88 12.98 11.09
N ILE A 85 7.79 12.74 9.78
CA ILE A 85 7.01 13.60 8.86
C ILE A 85 5.51 13.43 9.10
N GLY A 86 5.04 12.20 9.33
CA GLY A 86 3.64 11.97 9.68
C GLY A 86 3.22 12.70 10.96
N MET A 87 4.06 12.67 11.99
CA MET A 87 3.81 13.42 13.23
C MET A 87 3.88 14.94 13.01
N GLU A 88 4.83 15.45 12.22
CA GLU A 88 4.91 16.88 11.87
C GLU A 88 3.63 17.35 11.15
N ILE A 89 3.11 16.54 10.21
CA ILE A 89 1.83 16.81 9.53
C ILE A 89 0.68 16.88 10.54
N HIS A 90 0.65 15.96 11.50
CA HIS A 90 -0.38 15.92 12.53
C HIS A 90 -0.27 17.10 13.49
N ASP A 91 0.90 17.41 14.00
CA ASP A 91 1.12 18.43 15.03
C ASP A 91 0.86 19.85 14.51
N GLU A 92 1.10 20.08 13.23
CA GLU A 92 0.80 21.34 12.55
C GLU A 92 -0.65 21.47 12.08
N ALA A 93 -1.46 20.40 12.13
CA ALA A 93 -2.87 20.41 11.72
C ALA A 93 -3.74 21.13 12.76
N ARG A 94 -4.11 22.37 12.50
CA ARG A 94 -4.94 23.20 13.40
C ARG A 94 -6.43 22.97 13.20
N GLU A 95 -6.87 22.92 11.95
CA GLU A 95 -8.27 22.78 11.58
C GLU A 95 -8.74 21.32 11.73
N PRO A 96 -10.00 21.08 12.14
CA PRO A 96 -10.53 19.73 12.30
C PRO A 96 -10.39 18.85 11.05
N ALA A 97 -10.68 19.37 9.86
CA ALA A 97 -10.51 18.65 8.60
C ALA A 97 -9.04 18.24 8.37
N LEU A 98 -8.09 19.15 8.64
CA LEU A 98 -6.66 18.84 8.54
C LEU A 98 -6.21 17.82 9.60
N ARG A 99 -6.81 17.83 10.78
CA ARG A 99 -6.55 16.78 11.80
C ARG A 99 -7.03 15.41 11.32
N ALA A 100 -8.23 15.32 10.76
CA ALA A 100 -8.72 14.07 10.17
C ALA A 100 -7.81 13.60 9.02
N PHE A 101 -7.39 14.51 8.14
CA PHE A 101 -6.41 14.24 7.09
C PHE A 101 -5.08 13.69 7.66
N ALA A 102 -4.54 14.31 8.70
CA ALA A 102 -3.30 13.89 9.34
C ALA A 102 -3.41 12.50 9.98
N LEU A 103 -4.56 12.17 10.61
CA LEU A 103 -4.85 10.81 11.09
C LEU A 103 -4.88 9.80 9.94
N GLY A 104 -5.44 10.19 8.80
CA GLY A 104 -5.38 9.38 7.57
C GLY A 104 -3.94 9.14 7.12
N TYR A 105 -3.09 10.16 7.14
CA TYR A 105 -1.68 10.05 6.79
C TYR A 105 -0.92 9.09 7.73
N LEU A 106 -1.15 9.17 9.03
CA LEU A 106 -0.58 8.23 10.00
C LEU A 106 -1.11 6.80 9.79
N SER A 107 -2.39 6.65 9.43
CA SER A 107 -2.98 5.36 9.08
C SER A 107 -2.33 4.74 7.85
N HIS A 108 -1.99 5.56 6.83
CA HIS A 108 -1.20 5.12 5.69
C HIS A 108 0.15 4.54 6.12
N LEU A 109 0.92 5.29 6.92
CA LEU A 109 2.22 4.84 7.39
C LEU A 109 2.14 3.54 8.18
N ALA A 110 1.10 3.40 9.03
CA ALA A 110 0.85 2.20 9.82
C ALA A 110 0.58 0.96 8.94
N ALA A 111 -0.25 1.12 7.91
CA ALA A 111 -0.53 0.05 6.96
C ALA A 111 0.72 -0.32 6.14
N ASP A 112 1.51 0.68 5.76
CA ASP A 112 2.74 0.51 4.99
C ASP A 112 3.84 -0.22 5.75
N VAL A 113 3.86 -0.14 7.08
CA VAL A 113 4.74 -1.00 7.89
C VAL A 113 4.54 -2.47 7.54
N VAL A 114 3.28 -2.91 7.41
CA VAL A 114 2.99 -4.32 7.09
C VAL A 114 3.42 -4.67 5.67
N ALA A 115 3.11 -3.81 4.73
CA ALA A 115 3.49 -4.01 3.33
C ALA A 115 5.00 -4.08 3.15
N HIS A 116 5.74 -3.11 3.68
CA HIS A 116 7.15 -2.92 3.39
C HIS A 116 8.11 -3.72 4.30
N ASN A 117 7.65 -4.14 5.49
CA ASN A 117 8.52 -4.93 6.38
C ASN A 117 8.22 -6.43 6.31
N PHE A 118 7.01 -6.82 5.94
CA PHE A 118 6.59 -8.23 5.97
C PHE A 118 6.17 -8.74 4.59
N TYR A 119 5.12 -8.17 3.99
CA TYR A 119 4.50 -8.72 2.78
C TYR A 119 5.43 -8.65 1.55
N VAL A 120 5.76 -7.45 1.09
CA VAL A 120 6.53 -7.25 -0.14
C VAL A 120 7.93 -7.86 -0.04
N PRO A 121 8.71 -7.68 1.05
CA PRO A 121 10.01 -8.31 1.19
C PRO A 121 9.94 -9.84 1.13
N ARG A 122 8.95 -10.46 1.79
CA ARG A 122 8.74 -11.91 1.74
C ARG A 122 8.50 -12.36 0.30
N GLN A 123 7.58 -11.70 -0.41
CA GLN A 123 7.26 -12.05 -1.79
C GLN A 123 8.47 -11.89 -2.72
N LEU A 124 9.22 -10.80 -2.59
CA LEU A 124 10.43 -10.58 -3.39
C LEU A 124 11.54 -11.59 -3.10
N ALA A 125 11.65 -12.07 -1.87
CA ALA A 125 12.64 -13.07 -1.50
C ALA A 125 12.34 -14.44 -2.11
N VAL A 126 11.05 -14.85 -2.16
CA VAL A 126 10.64 -16.18 -2.65
C VAL A 126 10.37 -16.22 -4.15
N THR A 127 10.17 -15.09 -4.80
CA THR A 127 9.83 -15.03 -6.23
C THR A 127 11.01 -14.71 -7.13
N SER A 128 10.85 -14.85 -8.44
CA SER A 128 11.94 -14.70 -9.40
C SER A 128 12.36 -13.26 -9.70
N SER A 129 11.51 -12.28 -9.40
CA SER A 129 11.77 -10.87 -9.71
C SER A 129 11.99 -10.05 -8.45
N THR A 130 13.12 -9.33 -8.39
CA THR A 130 13.47 -8.36 -7.35
C THR A 130 13.66 -6.95 -7.93
N LYS A 131 13.26 -6.73 -9.18
CA LYS A 131 13.27 -5.42 -9.82
C LYS A 131 12.04 -4.60 -9.39
N ALA A 132 12.00 -3.32 -9.71
CA ALA A 132 10.90 -2.41 -9.37
C ALA A 132 9.51 -2.94 -9.78
N LEU A 133 9.43 -3.58 -10.96
CA LEU A 133 8.20 -4.21 -11.44
C LEU A 133 7.68 -5.33 -10.54
N GLY A 134 8.58 -6.09 -9.88
CA GLY A 134 8.16 -7.13 -8.93
C GLY A 134 7.56 -6.55 -7.66
N HIS A 135 8.04 -5.39 -7.20
CA HIS A 135 7.50 -4.67 -6.05
C HIS A 135 6.04 -4.26 -6.36
N SER A 136 5.83 -3.42 -7.37
CA SER A 136 4.49 -2.95 -7.74
C SER A 136 3.53 -4.09 -8.14
N TYR A 137 4.05 -5.18 -8.72
CA TYR A 137 3.25 -6.36 -9.01
C TYR A 137 2.64 -6.96 -7.74
N TRP A 138 3.45 -7.13 -6.68
CA TRP A 138 2.95 -7.73 -5.45
C TRP A 138 1.98 -6.82 -4.71
N GLU A 139 2.20 -5.52 -4.72
CA GLU A 139 1.27 -4.53 -4.17
C GLU A 139 -0.10 -4.62 -4.87
N SER A 140 -0.09 -4.57 -6.19
CA SER A 140 -1.34 -4.66 -6.96
C SER A 140 -2.01 -6.04 -6.89
N ARG A 141 -1.29 -7.10 -6.46
CA ARG A 141 -1.90 -8.44 -6.27
C ARG A 141 -2.94 -8.44 -5.15
N ILE A 142 -2.78 -7.59 -4.13
CA ILE A 142 -3.77 -7.44 -3.06
C ILE A 142 -5.09 -6.90 -3.61
N ASP A 143 -5.05 -5.94 -4.55
CA ASP A 143 -6.26 -5.37 -5.14
C ASP A 143 -7.15 -6.41 -5.81
N THR A 144 -6.55 -7.48 -6.37
CA THR A 144 -7.36 -8.56 -6.99
C THR A 144 -8.20 -9.35 -5.98
N HIS A 145 -7.92 -9.22 -4.69
CA HIS A 145 -8.65 -9.89 -3.60
C HIS A 145 -9.64 -8.98 -2.87
N ILE A 146 -9.45 -7.65 -2.95
CA ILE A 146 -10.37 -6.69 -2.32
C ILE A 146 -11.44 -6.16 -3.28
N GLY A 147 -11.32 -6.44 -4.58
CA GLY A 147 -12.29 -6.07 -5.61
C GLY A 147 -12.03 -4.71 -6.27
N ASP A 148 -12.62 -4.52 -7.44
CA ASP A 148 -12.40 -3.40 -8.37
C ASP A 148 -13.09 -2.09 -7.95
N ILE A 149 -13.94 -2.11 -6.93
CA ILE A 149 -14.58 -0.90 -6.42
C ILE A 149 -13.60 0.05 -5.75
N TRP A 150 -12.51 -0.45 -5.16
CA TRP A 150 -11.60 0.35 -4.34
C TRP A 150 -10.66 1.23 -5.16
N PRO A 151 -10.08 0.80 -6.30
CA PRO A 151 -9.39 1.71 -7.23
C PRO A 151 -10.32 2.83 -7.73
N ARG A 152 -11.59 2.53 -8.02
CA ARG A 152 -12.61 3.51 -8.40
C ARG A 152 -12.87 4.50 -7.26
N ARG A 153 -13.04 4.01 -6.04
CA ARG A 153 -13.26 4.86 -4.86
C ARG A 153 -12.08 5.78 -4.59
N ALA A 154 -10.85 5.30 -4.75
CA ALA A 154 -9.64 6.13 -4.65
C ALA A 154 -9.64 7.25 -5.71
N ARG A 155 -10.03 6.94 -6.95
CA ARG A 155 -10.17 7.95 -8.02
C ARG A 155 -11.25 8.99 -7.70
N GLU A 156 -12.42 8.56 -7.25
CA GLU A 156 -13.52 9.45 -6.86
C GLU A 156 -13.08 10.41 -5.76
N LEU A 157 -12.35 9.91 -4.76
CA LEU A 157 -11.80 10.72 -3.69
C LEU A 157 -10.84 11.80 -4.23
N LEU A 158 -9.98 11.47 -5.18
CA LEU A 158 -9.01 12.41 -5.77
C LEU A 158 -9.65 13.53 -6.62
N VAL A 159 -10.93 13.41 -6.97
CA VAL A 159 -11.68 14.46 -7.70
C VAL A 159 -12.23 15.54 -6.75
N LEU A 160 -12.36 15.23 -5.47
CA LEU A 160 -12.81 16.19 -4.48
C LEU A 160 -11.79 17.33 -4.28
N ASP A 161 -12.26 18.44 -3.68
CA ASP A 161 -11.36 19.54 -3.33
C ASP A 161 -10.59 19.22 -2.05
N HIS A 162 -9.28 19.16 -2.18
CA HIS A 162 -8.31 18.91 -1.10
C HIS A 162 -7.31 20.08 -0.95
N GLY A 163 -7.67 21.29 -1.40
CA GLY A 163 -6.76 22.43 -1.45
C GLY A 163 -6.07 22.74 -0.13
N SER A 164 -6.80 22.68 0.99
CA SER A 164 -6.22 22.91 2.33
C SER A 164 -5.21 21.84 2.72
N ALA A 165 -5.51 20.56 2.47
CA ALA A 165 -4.60 19.46 2.74
C ALA A 165 -3.36 19.50 1.83
N ASP A 166 -3.55 19.79 0.55
CA ASP A 166 -2.47 19.98 -0.41
C ASP A 166 -1.51 21.10 -0.01
N GLN A 167 -2.03 22.26 0.41
CA GLN A 167 -1.23 23.38 0.92
C GLN A 167 -0.53 23.04 2.23
N HIS A 168 -1.15 22.26 3.09
CA HIS A 168 -0.54 21.77 4.33
C HIS A 168 0.66 20.87 4.03
N LEU A 169 0.53 19.91 3.13
CA LEU A 169 1.63 19.07 2.67
C LEU A 169 2.75 19.88 2.00
N ASP A 170 2.42 20.88 1.18
CA ASP A 170 3.39 21.71 0.47
C ASP A 170 4.31 22.50 1.40
N ARG A 171 3.87 22.79 2.62
CA ARG A 171 4.70 23.44 3.63
C ARG A 171 5.68 22.49 4.33
N ILE A 172 5.31 21.22 4.44
CA ILE A 172 6.04 20.23 5.24
C ILE A 172 6.92 19.33 4.36
N LEU A 173 6.38 18.85 3.23
CA LEU A 173 7.10 17.94 2.36
C LEU A 173 8.12 18.65 1.48
N SER A 174 9.30 18.08 1.38
CA SER A 174 10.32 18.54 0.43
C SER A 174 9.99 18.12 -1.00
N PRO A 175 10.28 18.96 -1.99
CA PRO A 175 10.29 18.56 -3.39
C PRO A 175 11.19 17.33 -3.60
N THR A 176 10.87 16.54 -4.61
CA THR A 176 11.70 15.42 -5.07
C THR A 176 12.37 15.79 -6.40
N LEU A 177 12.31 14.93 -7.42
CA LEU A 177 12.70 15.33 -8.79
C LEU A 177 11.75 16.38 -9.37
N PHE A 178 10.52 16.42 -8.89
CA PHE A 178 9.48 17.35 -9.32
C PHE A 178 8.94 18.11 -8.11
N GLY A 179 8.35 19.27 -8.38
CA GLY A 179 7.60 20.00 -7.36
C GLY A 179 6.36 19.20 -6.90
N THR A 180 5.90 19.47 -5.69
CA THR A 180 4.79 18.75 -5.05
C THR A 180 3.52 18.74 -5.90
N ALA A 181 3.15 19.87 -6.51
CA ALA A 181 2.00 19.95 -7.41
C ALA A 181 2.14 19.06 -8.65
N THR A 182 3.35 18.92 -9.23
CA THR A 182 3.61 18.02 -10.36
C THR A 182 3.53 16.57 -9.92
N ASN A 183 4.10 16.24 -8.77
CA ASN A 183 4.00 14.91 -8.18
C ASN A 183 2.53 14.50 -7.99
N ARG A 184 1.68 15.36 -7.42
CA ARG A 184 0.25 15.10 -7.27
C ARG A 184 -0.48 14.88 -8.60
N ARG A 185 -0.14 15.64 -9.65
CA ARG A 185 -0.72 15.42 -11.00
C ARG A 185 -0.34 14.06 -11.57
N ILE A 186 0.91 13.66 -11.44
CA ILE A 186 1.38 12.34 -11.88
C ILE A 186 0.66 11.25 -11.10
N PHE A 187 0.58 11.37 -9.76
CA PHE A 187 -0.13 10.42 -8.90
C PHE A 187 -1.61 10.27 -9.31
N ARG A 188 -2.34 11.39 -9.49
CA ARG A 188 -3.73 11.36 -9.96
C ARG A 188 -3.86 10.65 -11.31
N GLY A 189 -2.95 10.91 -12.24
CA GLY A 189 -2.91 10.23 -13.54
C GLY A 189 -2.70 8.72 -13.40
N MET A 190 -1.85 8.28 -12.50
CA MET A 190 -1.62 6.85 -12.24
C MET A 190 -2.85 6.16 -11.65
N VAL A 191 -3.48 6.75 -10.64
CA VAL A 191 -4.72 6.21 -10.05
C VAL A 191 -5.83 6.16 -11.11
N TYR A 192 -5.93 7.15 -11.99
CA TYR A 192 -6.87 7.13 -13.10
C TYR A 192 -6.64 5.92 -14.04
N VAL A 193 -5.38 5.65 -14.39
CA VAL A 193 -5.02 4.51 -15.26
C VAL A 193 -5.35 3.17 -14.59
N THR A 194 -5.05 3.03 -13.30
CA THR A 194 -5.29 1.76 -12.55
C THR A 194 -6.78 1.42 -12.40
N ASP A 195 -7.66 2.43 -12.46
CA ASP A 195 -9.12 2.25 -12.41
C ASP A 195 -9.74 1.96 -13.81
N THR A 196 -8.96 1.95 -14.90
CA THR A 196 -9.51 1.63 -16.21
C THR A 196 -9.79 0.14 -16.37
N ASP A 197 -10.93 -0.22 -17.00
CA ASP A 197 -11.27 -1.62 -17.32
C ASP A 197 -10.15 -2.34 -18.07
N SER A 198 -9.44 -1.63 -18.95
CA SER A 198 -8.34 -2.19 -19.70
C SER A 198 -7.18 -2.60 -18.80
N TRP A 199 -6.81 -1.75 -17.82
CA TRP A 199 -5.77 -2.06 -16.85
C TRP A 199 -6.18 -3.24 -15.95
N GLN A 200 -7.39 -3.21 -15.42
CA GLN A 200 -7.94 -4.27 -14.57
C GLN A 200 -7.90 -5.63 -15.29
N ARG A 201 -8.36 -5.69 -16.54
CA ARG A 201 -8.31 -6.92 -17.35
C ARG A 201 -6.89 -7.39 -17.62
N ILE A 202 -5.95 -6.49 -17.95
CA ILE A 202 -4.55 -6.83 -18.19
C ILE A 202 -3.95 -7.40 -16.89
N PHE A 203 -4.19 -6.73 -15.77
CA PHE A 203 -3.63 -7.15 -14.50
C PHE A 203 -4.22 -8.50 -14.04
N GLN A 204 -5.51 -8.72 -14.25
CA GLN A 204 -6.17 -10.01 -14.01
C GLN A 204 -5.53 -11.12 -14.83
N LEU A 205 -5.35 -10.92 -16.15
CA LEU A 205 -4.68 -11.89 -17.01
C LEU A 205 -3.24 -12.22 -16.54
N VAL A 206 -2.49 -11.21 -16.10
CA VAL A 206 -1.14 -11.41 -15.55
C VAL A 206 -1.20 -12.22 -14.27
N SER A 207 -2.18 -11.96 -13.41
CA SER A 207 -2.38 -12.64 -12.13
C SER A 207 -2.77 -14.12 -12.31
N GLU A 208 -3.71 -14.40 -13.20
CA GLU A 208 -4.19 -15.75 -13.52
C GLU A 208 -3.08 -16.62 -14.16
N ASN A 209 -2.17 -16.01 -14.91
CA ASN A 209 -1.04 -16.71 -15.52
C ASN A 209 0.24 -16.68 -14.65
N SER A 210 0.15 -16.14 -13.44
CA SER A 210 1.26 -16.18 -12.50
C SER A 210 1.48 -17.57 -11.96
N ARG A 211 2.74 -18.01 -11.92
CA ARG A 211 3.13 -19.25 -11.25
C ARG A 211 3.16 -19.11 -9.72
N TRP A 212 3.00 -17.90 -9.22
CA TRP A 212 3.06 -17.60 -7.81
C TRP A 212 1.64 -17.39 -7.30
N ASP A 213 1.24 -18.24 -6.38
CA ASP A 213 -0.07 -18.15 -5.74
C ASP A 213 -0.04 -17.17 -4.57
N LEU A 214 -1.19 -16.54 -4.33
CA LEU A 214 -1.46 -15.71 -3.16
C LEU A 214 -2.87 -16.07 -2.70
N SER A 215 -2.98 -16.72 -1.53
CA SER A 215 -4.26 -17.18 -1.02
C SER A 215 -5.04 -16.06 -0.35
N ASP A 216 -6.39 -16.13 -0.38
CA ASP A 216 -7.25 -15.19 0.36
C ASP A 216 -6.94 -15.19 1.86
N ALA A 217 -6.56 -16.34 2.41
CA ALA A 217 -6.15 -16.45 3.82
C ALA A 217 -4.86 -15.67 4.12
N ASP A 218 -3.89 -15.68 3.20
CA ASP A 218 -2.68 -14.88 3.35
C ASP A 218 -2.98 -13.39 3.22
N VAL A 219 -3.77 -13.01 2.20
CA VAL A 219 -4.22 -11.62 2.00
C VAL A 219 -4.95 -11.12 3.23
N SER A 220 -5.93 -11.88 3.73
CA SER A 220 -6.68 -11.53 4.93
C SER A 220 -5.75 -11.28 6.13
N ARG A 221 -4.76 -12.16 6.37
CA ARG A 221 -3.82 -11.98 7.47
C ARG A 221 -3.00 -10.68 7.38
N TYR A 222 -2.53 -10.32 6.18
CA TYR A 222 -1.80 -9.06 5.98
C TYR A 222 -2.70 -7.84 6.13
N LEU A 223 -3.92 -7.87 5.59
CA LEU A 223 -4.87 -6.77 5.69
C LEU A 223 -5.37 -6.57 7.12
N VAL A 224 -5.68 -7.66 7.84
CA VAL A 224 -6.07 -7.59 9.25
C VAL A 224 -4.92 -7.05 10.10
N ARG A 225 -3.68 -7.46 9.86
CA ARG A 225 -2.50 -6.89 10.55
C ARG A 225 -2.33 -5.41 10.23
N SER A 226 -2.54 -4.99 8.99
CA SER A 226 -2.51 -3.57 8.60
C SER A 226 -3.59 -2.78 9.34
N TYR A 227 -4.79 -3.32 9.43
CA TYR A 227 -5.89 -2.72 10.18
C TYR A 227 -5.58 -2.62 11.67
N ASP A 228 -5.07 -3.69 12.29
CA ASP A 228 -4.63 -3.69 13.69
C ASP A 228 -3.60 -2.59 13.95
N TYR A 229 -2.66 -2.40 13.03
CA TYR A 229 -1.63 -1.39 13.15
C TYR A 229 -2.19 0.03 12.99
N VAL A 230 -3.16 0.23 12.09
CA VAL A 230 -3.88 1.50 11.97
C VAL A 230 -4.59 1.85 13.28
N VAL A 231 -5.36 0.91 13.84
CA VAL A 231 -6.05 1.13 15.13
C VAL A 231 -5.04 1.40 16.25
N ASP A 232 -3.94 0.66 16.26
CA ASP A 232 -2.90 0.79 17.29
C ASP A 232 -2.26 2.19 17.26
N VAL A 233 -1.89 2.69 16.09
CA VAL A 233 -1.34 4.05 15.93
C VAL A 233 -2.35 5.12 16.34
N LEU A 234 -3.60 5.01 15.93
CA LEU A 234 -4.63 5.99 16.26
C LEU A 234 -5.07 5.95 17.72
N THR A 235 -4.72 4.90 18.48
CA THR A 235 -5.07 4.77 19.90
C THR A 235 -3.89 5.01 20.83
N ARG A 236 -2.69 4.58 20.46
CA ARG A 236 -1.51 4.58 21.34
C ARG A 236 -0.35 5.43 20.83
N TRP A 237 -0.50 6.01 19.64
CA TRP A 237 0.48 6.90 19.03
C TRP A 237 1.89 6.26 18.93
N ASP A 238 2.91 6.98 19.37
CA ASP A 238 4.33 6.56 19.38
C ASP A 238 4.63 5.37 20.31
N GLN A 239 3.67 4.99 21.17
CA GLN A 239 3.76 3.79 22.02
C GLN A 239 3.19 2.54 21.31
N SER A 240 2.73 2.68 20.07
CA SER A 240 2.17 1.58 19.29
C SER A 240 3.27 0.74 18.63
N GLU A 241 3.01 -0.58 18.45
CA GLU A 241 3.94 -1.50 17.81
C GLU A 241 4.46 -1.05 16.44
N PRO A 242 3.64 -0.45 15.53
CA PRO A 242 4.13 0.02 14.24
C PRO A 242 5.28 1.02 14.29
N PHE A 243 5.40 1.83 15.34
CA PHE A 243 6.49 2.80 15.48
C PHE A 243 7.87 2.15 15.66
N ASP A 244 7.95 0.87 16.02
CA ASP A 244 9.19 0.10 16.06
C ASP A 244 9.76 -0.23 14.68
N TYR A 245 8.99 0.02 13.59
CA TYR A 245 9.33 -0.31 12.22
C TYR A 245 9.45 0.95 11.37
N ASP A 246 10.32 0.89 10.35
CA ASP A 246 10.41 1.91 9.31
C ASP A 246 9.28 1.73 8.27
N PRO A 247 8.35 2.70 8.12
CA PRO A 247 7.28 2.59 7.13
C PRO A 247 7.78 2.50 5.68
N SER A 248 9.00 2.98 5.39
CA SER A 248 9.61 2.85 4.05
C SER A 248 10.08 1.43 3.75
N GLY A 249 10.37 0.63 4.78
CA GLY A 249 10.85 -0.73 4.66
C GLY A 249 12.19 -0.88 3.94
N ASP A 250 12.98 0.16 3.86
CA ASP A 250 14.25 0.20 3.12
C ASP A 250 15.20 -0.94 3.52
N GLY A 251 15.30 -1.24 4.81
CA GLY A 251 16.10 -2.35 5.35
C GLY A 251 15.62 -3.71 4.85
N PRO A 252 14.40 -4.12 5.18
CA PRO A 252 13.77 -5.37 4.73
C PRO A 252 13.79 -5.56 3.21
N LEU A 253 13.49 -4.53 2.43
CA LEU A 253 13.52 -4.60 0.97
C LEU A 253 14.93 -4.84 0.42
N ARG A 254 15.96 -4.25 1.01
CA ARG A 254 17.37 -4.54 0.66
C ARG A 254 17.75 -5.97 1.03
N GLU A 255 17.34 -6.45 2.20
CA GLU A 255 17.64 -7.80 2.65
C GLU A 255 16.92 -8.86 1.79
N ALA A 256 15.67 -8.65 1.41
CA ALA A 256 14.94 -9.52 0.49
C ALA A 256 15.69 -9.72 -0.85
N LYS A 257 16.25 -8.64 -1.40
CA LYS A 257 17.08 -8.70 -2.61
C LYS A 257 18.35 -9.55 -2.42
N LYS A 258 18.97 -9.49 -1.23
CA LYS A 258 20.14 -10.33 -0.90
C LYS A 258 19.73 -11.81 -0.78
N VAL A 259 18.64 -12.11 -0.05
CA VAL A 259 18.11 -13.46 0.08
C VAL A 259 17.87 -14.08 -1.30
N ARG A 260 17.16 -13.37 -2.18
CA ARG A 260 16.88 -13.84 -3.54
C ARG A 260 18.13 -14.02 -4.40
N ARG A 261 19.09 -13.11 -4.30
CA ARG A 261 20.35 -13.22 -5.03
C ARG A 261 21.14 -14.46 -4.63
N LEU A 262 21.17 -14.78 -3.34
CA LEU A 262 21.83 -15.98 -2.81
C LEU A 262 21.12 -17.26 -3.29
N ALA A 263 19.78 -17.30 -3.21
CA ALA A 263 18.99 -18.42 -3.69
C ALA A 263 19.22 -18.73 -5.18
N ARG A 264 19.29 -17.71 -6.02
CA ARG A 264 19.59 -17.86 -7.46
C ARG A 264 20.98 -18.45 -7.73
N ARG A 265 21.96 -18.12 -6.91
CA ARG A 265 23.35 -18.63 -7.07
C ARG A 265 23.50 -20.06 -6.58
N GLN A 266 22.73 -20.47 -5.60
CA GLN A 266 22.88 -21.74 -4.89
C GLN A 266 21.77 -22.76 -5.21
N GLY A 267 20.82 -22.43 -6.11
CA GLY A 267 19.73 -23.33 -6.51
C GLY A 267 18.76 -23.70 -5.37
N GLY A 268 18.51 -22.79 -4.40
CA GLY A 268 17.83 -23.09 -3.16
C GLY A 268 16.53 -22.32 -2.92
N ASP A 269 15.47 -22.51 -3.76
CA ASP A 269 14.18 -21.82 -3.55
C ASP A 269 13.53 -22.17 -2.20
N VAL A 270 13.64 -23.43 -1.74
CA VAL A 270 13.14 -23.86 -0.43
C VAL A 270 13.86 -23.15 0.72
N ARG A 271 15.19 -23.03 0.64
CA ARG A 271 15.98 -22.29 1.64
C ARG A 271 15.64 -20.80 1.64
N ALA A 272 15.37 -20.23 0.46
CA ALA A 272 14.93 -18.85 0.34
C ALA A 272 13.58 -18.63 1.01
N ALA A 273 12.61 -19.54 0.83
CA ALA A 273 11.32 -19.50 1.46
C ALA A 273 11.43 -19.54 2.99
N LEU A 274 12.13 -20.54 3.55
CA LEU A 274 12.35 -20.65 5.00
C LEU A 274 13.06 -19.44 5.61
N LYS A 275 14.04 -18.87 4.89
CA LYS A 275 14.73 -17.66 5.34
C LYS A 275 13.81 -16.43 5.25
N ALA A 276 13.00 -16.33 4.21
CA ALA A 276 12.03 -15.26 4.05
C ALA A 276 10.97 -15.29 5.16
N ASP A 277 10.41 -16.47 5.47
CA ASP A 277 9.44 -16.64 6.55
C ASP A 277 10.01 -16.23 7.92
N ARG A 278 11.29 -16.53 8.16
CA ARG A 278 11.96 -16.14 9.41
C ARG A 278 12.27 -14.65 9.49
N LEU A 279 12.59 -13.99 8.37
CA LEU A 279 13.01 -12.58 8.35
C LEU A 279 11.82 -11.63 8.16
N PHE A 280 10.79 -12.06 7.45
CA PHE A 280 9.68 -11.22 6.99
C PHE A 280 8.32 -11.84 7.35
N GLY A 281 8.28 -12.83 8.24
CA GLY A 281 7.02 -13.35 8.79
C GLY A 281 6.31 -12.29 9.62
N LEU A 282 4.98 -12.27 9.60
CA LEU A 282 4.20 -11.39 10.47
C LEU A 282 4.55 -11.64 11.94
N PRO A 283 4.55 -10.60 12.78
CA PRO A 283 4.74 -10.74 14.22
C PRO A 283 3.77 -11.77 14.83
N ALA A 284 4.26 -12.48 15.86
CA ALA A 284 3.47 -13.51 16.55
C ALA A 284 2.36 -12.93 17.44
N SER A 285 2.32 -11.59 17.63
CA SER A 285 1.24 -10.92 18.36
C SER A 285 -0.12 -11.29 17.77
N PRO A 286 -1.14 -11.62 18.58
CA PRO A 286 -2.43 -12.02 18.08
C PRO A 286 -3.10 -10.90 17.26
N LEU A 287 -3.86 -11.28 16.23
CA LEU A 287 -4.74 -10.36 15.52
C LEU A 287 -5.91 -10.00 16.44
N ARG A 288 -6.24 -8.71 16.53
CA ARG A 288 -7.25 -8.18 17.47
C ARG A 288 -8.60 -7.90 16.79
N HIS A 289 -8.56 -7.67 15.48
CA HIS A 289 -9.73 -7.30 14.70
C HIS A 289 -9.94 -8.28 13.55
N SER A 290 -11.05 -8.13 12.85
CA SER A 290 -11.31 -8.76 11.57
C SER A 290 -11.58 -7.69 10.52
N VAL A 291 -11.21 -7.98 9.28
CA VAL A 291 -11.54 -7.16 8.12
C VAL A 291 -12.19 -8.10 7.12
N ASP A 292 -13.46 -7.84 6.79
CA ASP A 292 -14.19 -8.67 5.86
C ASP A 292 -13.68 -8.39 4.43
N LEU A 293 -13.09 -9.41 3.84
CA LEU A 293 -12.82 -9.37 2.40
C LEU A 293 -14.16 -9.49 1.66
N PRO A 294 -14.39 -8.66 0.63
CA PRO A 294 -15.58 -8.85 -0.21
C PRO A 294 -15.52 -10.21 -0.87
N GLU A 295 -16.70 -10.85 -1.04
CA GLU A 295 -16.76 -12.08 -1.82
C GLU A 295 -16.16 -11.81 -3.21
N PRO A 296 -15.23 -12.65 -3.70
CA PRO A 296 -14.63 -12.46 -5.00
C PRO A 296 -15.71 -12.48 -6.07
N LEU A 297 -15.81 -11.42 -6.87
CA LEU A 297 -16.78 -11.28 -7.98
C LEU A 297 -16.63 -12.39 -9.03
N PHE A 298 -15.48 -13.08 -9.05
CA PHE A 298 -15.21 -14.24 -9.87
C PHE A 298 -14.54 -15.33 -9.03
N GLN A 299 -15.27 -16.40 -8.74
CA GLN A 299 -14.61 -17.66 -8.36
C GLN A 299 -13.84 -18.17 -9.59
N PRO A 300 -12.51 -18.31 -9.55
CA PRO A 300 -11.82 -18.99 -10.63
C PRO A 300 -12.35 -20.42 -10.67
N THR A 301 -13.02 -20.81 -11.76
CA THR A 301 -13.33 -22.20 -12.02
C THR A 301 -12.00 -22.94 -12.06
N ARG A 302 -11.63 -23.56 -10.95
CA ARG A 302 -10.52 -24.51 -10.90
C ARG A 302 -10.88 -25.69 -11.81
N SER A 303 -10.52 -25.61 -13.09
CA SER A 303 -10.39 -26.83 -13.87
C SER A 303 -9.24 -27.60 -13.24
N ALA A 304 -9.58 -28.67 -12.55
CA ALA A 304 -8.60 -29.64 -12.08
C ALA A 304 -7.74 -30.04 -13.31
N LYS A 305 -6.50 -29.62 -13.34
CA LYS A 305 -5.50 -30.19 -14.24
C LYS A 305 -5.11 -31.50 -13.58
N SER A 306 -5.79 -32.58 -14.03
CA SER A 306 -5.31 -33.97 -13.89
C SER A 306 -3.95 -34.13 -14.58
#